data_f7376f4d9c43aaa430650eab2669a08c
#
_entry.id   f7376f4d9c43aaa430650eab2669a08c
#
_cell.length_a   1.000
_cell.length_b   1.000
_cell.length_c   1.000
_cell.angle_alpha   90.00
_cell.angle_beta   90.00
_cell.angle_gamma   90.00
#
_symmetry.space_group_name_H-M   'P 1'
#
loop_
_entity.id
_entity.type
_entity.pdbx_description
1 polymer ?
#
loop_
_entity_poly.entity_id
_entity_poly.type
_entity_poly.pdbx_seq_one_letter_code
_entity_poly.pdbx_strand_id
1 'polypeptide(L)'
;MQTHLADFIKDTPEGQEAEAIVRTCVHCGFCLATCPTYQLLGDELDSPRGRIYLMKQMLEGAPVTRKTQLHLDRCLTCRACETVCPSGVKYGRLVDIGRGLVEKKVGRGAAASSMRYALRRILPNPGLFAALLKRFAMGAGCWCWRGACSPRSCPISMPPRDGFWTSWEYRSSVPRMRVVAVRYPIT
;
A
#
# COMPACT_ATOMS: atom_id res chain seq x y z
N MET A 1 -11.41 -15.76 -13.80
CA MET A 1 -10.93 -15.23 -15.10
C MET A 1 -10.07 -16.28 -15.79
N GLN A 2 -10.31 -16.62 -17.07
CA GLN A 2 -9.45 -17.57 -17.79
C GLN A 2 -8.11 -16.91 -18.11
N THR A 3 -7.02 -17.65 -17.98
CA THR A 3 -5.66 -17.19 -18.23
C THR A 3 -4.85 -18.31 -18.85
N HIS A 4 -4.04 -17.99 -19.84
CA HIS A 4 -3.11 -18.91 -20.49
C HIS A 4 -1.69 -18.43 -20.23
N LEU A 5 -0.94 -19.18 -19.44
CA LEU A 5 0.43 -18.84 -19.11
C LEU A 5 1.34 -18.91 -20.34
N ALA A 6 2.17 -17.89 -20.51
CA ALA A 6 3.22 -17.91 -21.51
C ALA A 6 4.36 -18.86 -21.09
N ASP A 7 5.11 -19.40 -22.06
CA ASP A 7 6.14 -20.43 -21.85
C ASP A 7 7.22 -20.06 -20.82
N PHE A 8 7.55 -18.76 -20.68
CA PHE A 8 8.59 -18.30 -19.75
C PHE A 8 8.23 -18.47 -18.26
N ILE A 9 6.94 -18.68 -17.92
CA ILE A 9 6.47 -18.76 -16.53
C ILE A 9 5.61 -20.00 -16.25
N LYS A 10 5.18 -20.70 -17.30
CA LYS A 10 4.26 -21.83 -17.23
C LYS A 10 4.73 -22.93 -16.26
N ASP A 11 6.02 -23.26 -16.28
CA ASP A 11 6.60 -24.34 -15.50
C ASP A 11 7.17 -23.88 -14.14
N THR A 12 6.92 -22.60 -13.77
CA THR A 12 7.37 -22.08 -12.48
C THR A 12 6.27 -22.17 -11.43
N PRO A 13 6.63 -22.51 -10.16
CA PRO A 13 5.65 -22.53 -9.08
C PRO A 13 4.96 -21.18 -8.85
N GLU A 14 5.69 -20.08 -9.05
CA GLU A 14 5.16 -18.72 -8.97
C GLU A 14 4.10 -18.44 -10.06
N GLY A 15 4.33 -18.97 -11.28
CA GLY A 15 3.37 -18.81 -12.38
C GLY A 15 2.08 -19.58 -12.15
N GLN A 16 2.19 -20.83 -11.71
CA GLN A 16 1.03 -21.67 -11.39
C GLN A 16 0.21 -21.08 -10.23
N GLU A 17 0.88 -20.58 -9.19
CA GLU A 17 0.23 -19.89 -8.07
C GLU A 17 -0.50 -18.62 -8.55
N ALA A 18 0.17 -17.80 -9.37
CA ALA A 18 -0.41 -16.59 -9.92
C ALA A 18 -1.63 -16.88 -10.80
N GLU A 19 -1.56 -17.91 -11.64
CA GLU A 19 -2.68 -18.34 -12.46
C GLU A 19 -3.88 -18.77 -11.60
N ALA A 20 -3.64 -19.58 -10.57
CA ALA A 20 -4.70 -20.01 -9.65
C ALA A 20 -5.38 -18.83 -8.98
N ILE A 21 -4.60 -17.83 -8.53
CA ILE A 21 -5.15 -16.60 -7.92
C ILE A 21 -5.95 -15.78 -8.94
N VAL A 22 -5.43 -15.59 -10.16
CA VAL A 22 -6.12 -14.83 -11.23
C VAL A 22 -7.44 -15.53 -11.61
N ARG A 23 -7.49 -16.85 -11.68
CA ARG A 23 -8.70 -17.63 -11.97
C ARG A 23 -9.79 -17.44 -10.93
N THR A 24 -9.42 -17.20 -9.67
CA THR A 24 -10.37 -16.94 -8.58
C THR A 24 -11.10 -15.59 -8.76
N CYS A 25 -10.51 -14.63 -9.46
CA CYS A 25 -11.11 -13.31 -9.66
C CYS A 25 -12.25 -13.33 -10.66
N VAL A 26 -13.43 -12.89 -10.26
CA VAL A 26 -14.65 -12.76 -11.11
C VAL A 26 -14.89 -11.33 -11.61
N HIS A 27 -13.96 -10.41 -11.36
CA HIS A 27 -14.03 -9.00 -11.79
C HIS A 27 -15.27 -8.22 -11.30
N CYS A 28 -15.86 -8.57 -10.17
CA CYS A 28 -17.07 -7.95 -9.65
C CYS A 28 -16.92 -6.47 -9.26
N GLY A 29 -15.70 -6.00 -8.95
CA GLY A 29 -15.45 -4.60 -8.63
C GLY A 29 -15.61 -4.21 -7.15
N PHE A 30 -16.01 -5.10 -6.24
CA PHE A 30 -16.14 -4.77 -4.80
C PHE A 30 -14.86 -4.20 -4.17
N CYS A 31 -13.70 -4.58 -4.70
CA CYS A 31 -12.41 -4.10 -4.24
C CYS A 31 -12.11 -2.63 -4.59
N LEU A 32 -12.88 -2.01 -5.49
CA LEU A 32 -12.62 -0.62 -5.92
C LEU A 32 -12.91 0.37 -4.79
N ALA A 33 -14.04 0.19 -4.11
CA ALA A 33 -14.50 1.08 -3.04
C ALA A 33 -13.53 1.15 -1.85
N THR A 34 -12.73 0.11 -1.62
CA THR A 34 -11.78 0.04 -0.51
C THR A 34 -10.35 0.41 -0.88
N CYS A 35 -10.08 0.64 -2.16
CA CYS A 35 -8.73 0.94 -2.63
C CYS A 35 -8.42 2.44 -2.54
N PRO A 36 -7.49 2.87 -1.64
CA PRO A 36 -7.19 4.29 -1.49
C PRO A 36 -6.56 4.90 -2.74
N THR A 37 -5.74 4.16 -3.47
CA THR A 37 -5.11 4.67 -4.71
C THR A 37 -6.13 4.87 -5.82
N TYR A 38 -7.12 4.00 -5.93
CA TYR A 38 -8.21 4.18 -6.88
C TYR A 38 -9.09 5.39 -6.53
N GLN A 39 -9.45 5.54 -5.25
CA GLN A 39 -10.25 6.67 -4.78
C GLN A 39 -9.58 8.03 -5.01
N LEU A 40 -8.25 8.09 -4.86
CA LEU A 40 -7.49 9.34 -5.04
C LEU A 40 -7.21 9.67 -6.50
N LEU A 41 -6.93 8.66 -7.34
CA LEU A 41 -6.47 8.88 -8.72
C LEU A 41 -7.58 8.73 -9.75
N GLY A 42 -8.64 7.98 -9.45
CA GLY A 42 -9.75 7.71 -10.37
C GLY A 42 -9.37 6.85 -11.59
N ASP A 43 -8.14 6.32 -11.64
CA ASP A 43 -7.65 5.50 -12.74
C ASP A 43 -7.94 4.02 -12.47
N GLU A 44 -8.65 3.36 -13.40
CA GLU A 44 -8.97 1.94 -13.28
C GLU A 44 -7.73 1.05 -13.18
N LEU A 45 -6.63 1.42 -13.85
CA LEU A 45 -5.37 0.67 -13.78
C LEU A 45 -4.70 0.77 -12.40
N ASP A 46 -5.05 1.77 -11.60
CA ASP A 46 -4.62 1.92 -10.21
C ASP A 46 -5.56 1.21 -9.22
N SER A 47 -6.65 0.58 -9.70
CA SER A 47 -7.53 -0.25 -8.91
C SER A 47 -6.96 -1.67 -8.71
N PRO A 48 -7.40 -2.42 -7.68
CA PRO A 48 -6.99 -3.82 -7.52
C PRO A 48 -7.41 -4.67 -8.72
N ARG A 49 -8.61 -4.46 -9.24
CA ARG A 49 -9.15 -5.14 -10.41
C ARG A 49 -8.32 -4.87 -11.67
N GLY A 50 -8.00 -3.60 -11.93
CA GLY A 50 -7.17 -3.20 -13.06
C GLY A 50 -5.75 -3.76 -12.96
N ARG A 51 -5.16 -3.75 -11.76
CA ARG A 51 -3.84 -4.37 -11.52
C ARG A 51 -3.85 -5.88 -11.73
N ILE A 52 -4.91 -6.60 -11.34
CA ILE A 52 -5.07 -8.02 -11.64
C ILE A 52 -5.08 -8.23 -13.16
N TYR A 53 -5.77 -7.37 -13.90
CA TYR A 53 -5.81 -7.44 -15.35
C TYR A 53 -4.43 -7.20 -15.99
N LEU A 54 -3.69 -6.20 -15.51
CA LEU A 54 -2.30 -5.96 -15.94
C LEU A 54 -1.40 -7.17 -15.68
N MET A 55 -1.51 -7.78 -14.49
CA MET A 55 -0.74 -8.97 -14.14
C MET A 55 -1.14 -10.17 -15.00
N LYS A 56 -2.44 -10.34 -15.28
CA LYS A 56 -2.91 -11.35 -16.24
C LYS A 56 -2.24 -11.19 -17.60
N GLN A 57 -2.27 -9.99 -18.17
CA GLN A 57 -1.64 -9.71 -19.47
C GLN A 57 -0.13 -10.03 -19.45
N MET A 58 0.57 -9.69 -18.37
CA MET A 58 2.00 -10.04 -18.21
C MET A 58 2.24 -11.56 -18.19
N LEU A 59 1.38 -12.30 -17.51
CA LEU A 59 1.45 -13.77 -17.43
C LEU A 59 1.17 -14.43 -18.79
N GLU A 60 0.34 -13.81 -19.60
CA GLU A 60 0.02 -14.22 -20.98
C GLU A 60 1.09 -13.81 -22.01
N GLY A 61 2.16 -13.14 -21.58
CA GLY A 61 3.29 -12.77 -22.44
C GLY A 61 3.18 -11.39 -23.07
N ALA A 62 2.21 -10.57 -22.71
CA ALA A 62 2.13 -9.19 -23.18
C ALA A 62 3.37 -8.37 -22.77
N PRO A 63 3.77 -7.37 -23.58
CA PRO A 63 4.94 -6.55 -23.28
C PRO A 63 4.75 -5.73 -22.00
N VAL A 64 5.69 -5.85 -21.07
CA VAL A 64 5.69 -5.12 -19.82
C VAL A 64 6.33 -3.76 -20.02
N THR A 65 5.59 -2.69 -19.71
CA THR A 65 6.04 -1.32 -19.89
C THR A 65 6.34 -0.63 -18.55
N ARG A 66 7.01 0.54 -18.61
CA ARG A 66 7.16 1.40 -17.43
C ARG A 66 5.82 1.87 -16.84
N LYS A 67 4.76 1.98 -17.67
CA LYS A 67 3.42 2.29 -17.18
C LYS A 67 2.86 1.17 -16.31
N THR A 68 3.02 -0.09 -16.75
CA THR A 68 2.65 -1.27 -15.94
C THR A 68 3.39 -1.27 -14.59
N GLN A 69 4.71 -0.98 -14.62
CA GLN A 69 5.52 -0.84 -13.40
C GLN A 69 4.97 0.25 -12.47
N LEU A 70 4.62 1.42 -13.01
CA LEU A 70 4.10 2.55 -12.26
C LEU A 70 2.80 2.18 -11.53
N HIS A 71 1.83 1.56 -12.22
CA HIS A 71 0.55 1.18 -11.61
C HIS A 71 0.72 0.12 -10.51
N LEU A 72 1.64 -0.84 -10.68
CA LEU A 72 1.94 -1.82 -9.65
C LEU A 72 2.69 -1.21 -8.45
N ASP A 73 3.61 -0.26 -8.71
CA ASP A 73 4.37 0.42 -7.66
C ASP A 73 3.48 1.34 -6.79
N ARG A 74 2.45 1.94 -7.36
CA ARG A 74 1.48 2.77 -6.63
C ARG A 74 0.62 1.99 -5.64
N CYS A 75 0.56 0.67 -5.73
CA CYS A 75 -0.16 -0.14 -4.76
C CYS A 75 0.49 -0.04 -3.37
N LEU A 76 -0.28 0.38 -2.37
CA LEU A 76 0.18 0.52 -0.98
C LEU A 76 0.33 -0.81 -0.24
N THR A 77 -0.02 -1.93 -0.84
CA THR A 77 -0.01 -3.27 -0.22
C THR A 77 -0.84 -3.35 1.08
N CYS A 78 -1.82 -2.48 1.25
CA CYS A 78 -2.67 -2.42 2.46
C CYS A 78 -3.63 -3.61 2.62
N ARG A 79 -3.83 -4.43 1.57
CA ARG A 79 -4.70 -5.62 1.50
C ARG A 79 -6.18 -5.39 1.82
N ALA A 80 -6.64 -4.16 1.92
CA ALA A 80 -8.06 -3.86 2.14
C ALA A 80 -8.98 -4.47 1.06
N CYS A 81 -8.46 -4.66 -0.16
CA CYS A 81 -9.17 -5.31 -1.25
C CYS A 81 -9.39 -6.82 -1.04
N GLU A 82 -8.56 -7.48 -0.23
CA GLU A 82 -8.73 -8.92 0.10
C GLU A 82 -9.88 -9.13 1.08
N THR A 83 -10.01 -8.24 2.07
CA THR A 83 -11.03 -8.38 3.12
C THR A 83 -12.46 -8.26 2.61
N VAL A 84 -12.65 -7.50 1.53
CA VAL A 84 -13.98 -7.29 0.91
C VAL A 84 -14.24 -8.20 -0.29
N CYS A 85 -13.28 -9.06 -0.65
CA CYS A 85 -13.41 -9.90 -1.82
C CYS A 85 -14.29 -11.12 -1.55
N PRO A 86 -15.48 -11.27 -2.17
CA PRO A 86 -16.35 -12.42 -1.96
C PRO A 86 -15.74 -13.72 -2.51
N SER A 87 -14.85 -13.61 -3.51
CA SER A 87 -14.18 -14.76 -4.12
C SER A 87 -12.86 -15.14 -3.40
N GLY A 88 -12.46 -14.41 -2.37
CA GLY A 88 -11.25 -14.72 -1.59
C GLY A 88 -9.94 -14.62 -2.36
N VAL A 89 -9.83 -13.67 -3.29
CA VAL A 89 -8.62 -13.47 -4.10
C VAL A 89 -7.44 -13.06 -3.23
N LYS A 90 -6.36 -13.83 -3.21
CA LYS A 90 -5.12 -13.52 -2.50
C LYS A 90 -4.29 -12.46 -3.24
N TYR A 91 -4.82 -11.24 -3.29
CA TYR A 91 -4.25 -10.14 -4.07
C TYR A 91 -2.83 -9.77 -3.65
N GLY A 92 -2.51 -9.77 -2.34
CA GLY A 92 -1.18 -9.42 -1.83
C GLY A 92 -0.12 -10.35 -2.41
N ARG A 93 -0.39 -11.66 -2.45
CA ARG A 93 0.54 -12.62 -3.04
C ARG A 93 0.71 -12.42 -4.55
N LEU A 94 -0.39 -12.15 -5.26
CA LEU A 94 -0.36 -11.90 -6.69
C LEU A 94 0.45 -10.64 -7.03
N VAL A 95 0.30 -9.55 -6.27
CA VAL A 95 1.06 -8.31 -6.49
C VAL A 95 2.55 -8.48 -6.19
N ASP A 96 2.91 -9.32 -5.21
CA ASP A 96 4.32 -9.63 -4.92
C ASP A 96 4.98 -10.36 -6.09
N ILE A 97 4.32 -11.38 -6.65
CA ILE A 97 4.77 -12.09 -7.85
C ILE A 97 4.84 -11.13 -9.05
N GLY A 98 3.80 -10.33 -9.27
CA GLY A 98 3.73 -9.37 -10.36
C GLY A 98 4.85 -8.33 -10.31
N ARG A 99 5.14 -7.77 -9.14
CA ARG A 99 6.27 -6.85 -8.94
C ARG A 99 7.61 -7.51 -9.21
N GLY A 100 7.80 -8.75 -8.76
CA GLY A 100 9.01 -9.52 -9.04
C GLY A 100 9.25 -9.72 -10.54
N LEU A 101 8.21 -10.03 -11.30
CA LEU A 101 8.27 -10.19 -12.75
C LEU A 101 8.58 -8.86 -13.47
N VAL A 102 7.91 -7.77 -13.07
CA VAL A 102 8.15 -6.45 -13.64
C VAL A 102 9.58 -5.99 -13.37
N GLU A 103 10.10 -6.19 -12.18
CA GLU A 103 11.49 -5.84 -11.83
C GLU A 103 12.52 -6.56 -12.71
N LYS A 104 12.23 -7.83 -13.05
CA LYS A 104 13.10 -8.63 -13.96
C LYS A 104 13.03 -8.16 -15.42
N LYS A 105 11.84 -7.71 -15.88
CA LYS A 105 11.61 -7.33 -17.29
C LYS A 105 11.88 -5.85 -17.58
N VAL A 106 11.56 -4.97 -16.63
CA VAL A 106 11.69 -3.50 -16.79
C VAL A 106 12.69 -3.01 -15.76
N GLY A 107 13.92 -2.72 -16.24
CA GLY A 107 14.97 -2.17 -15.39
C GLY A 107 14.57 -0.81 -14.78
N ARG A 108 15.04 -0.53 -13.58
CA ARG A 108 14.88 0.76 -12.92
C ARG A 108 16.07 1.68 -13.20
N GLY A 109 15.82 2.98 -13.21
CA GLY A 109 16.91 3.97 -13.27
C GLY A 109 17.85 3.85 -12.08
N ALA A 110 19.14 4.17 -12.28
CA ALA A 110 20.19 4.04 -11.26
C ALA A 110 19.85 4.73 -9.93
N ALA A 111 19.28 5.93 -9.99
CA ALA A 111 18.87 6.69 -8.79
C ALA A 111 17.79 5.97 -7.96
N ALA A 112 16.78 5.39 -8.62
CA ALA A 112 15.74 4.64 -7.94
C ALA A 112 16.27 3.32 -7.35
N SER A 113 17.17 2.65 -8.05
CA SER A 113 17.82 1.43 -7.58
C SER A 113 18.70 1.67 -6.36
N SER A 114 19.52 2.73 -6.39
CA SER A 114 20.39 3.10 -5.27
C SER A 114 19.61 3.50 -4.03
N MET A 115 18.53 4.27 -4.18
CA MET A 115 17.65 4.63 -3.08
C MET A 115 17.00 3.39 -2.44
N ARG A 116 16.48 2.45 -3.24
CA ARG A 116 15.89 1.20 -2.74
C ARG A 116 16.93 0.32 -2.04
N TYR A 117 18.12 0.24 -2.58
CA TYR A 117 19.22 -0.49 -1.94
C TYR A 117 19.59 0.14 -0.59
N ALA A 118 19.73 1.46 -0.53
CA ALA A 118 20.02 2.18 0.68
C ALA A 118 18.93 1.95 1.76
N LEU A 119 17.65 2.05 1.39
CA LEU A 119 16.53 1.78 2.31
C LEU A 119 16.54 0.35 2.83
N ARG A 120 16.78 -0.65 1.96
CA ARG A 120 16.88 -2.07 2.37
C ARG A 120 18.04 -2.33 3.34
N ARG A 121 19.10 -1.53 3.27
CA ARG A 121 20.25 -1.65 4.18
C ARG A 121 20.06 -0.91 5.48
N ILE A 122 19.46 0.28 5.43
CA ILE A 122 19.34 1.20 6.58
C ILE A 122 18.18 0.81 7.50
N LEU A 123 17.00 0.52 6.92
CA LEU A 123 15.78 0.27 7.72
C LEU A 123 15.90 -0.94 8.67
N PRO A 124 16.48 -2.10 8.26
CA PRO A 124 16.60 -3.25 9.14
C PRO A 124 17.67 -3.09 10.21
N ASN A 125 18.61 -2.13 10.05
CA ASN A 125 19.71 -1.92 10.97
C ASN A 125 19.42 -0.78 11.96
N PRO A 126 19.01 -1.07 13.20
CA PRO A 126 18.60 -0.03 14.17
C PRO A 126 19.72 0.97 14.46
N GLY A 127 20.99 0.55 14.47
CA GLY A 127 22.14 1.43 14.67
C GLY A 127 22.33 2.43 13.54
N LEU A 128 22.28 1.98 12.27
CA LEU A 128 22.39 2.85 11.10
C LEU A 128 21.19 3.79 11.00
N PHE A 129 20.00 3.28 11.27
CA PHE A 129 18.77 4.08 11.24
C PHE A 129 18.80 5.17 12.33
N ALA A 130 19.21 4.83 13.57
CA ALA A 130 19.35 5.78 14.66
C ALA A 130 20.41 6.86 14.36
N ALA A 131 21.54 6.48 13.78
CA ALA A 131 22.59 7.41 13.39
C ALA A 131 22.09 8.39 12.30
N LEU A 132 21.35 7.87 11.31
CA LEU A 132 20.76 8.69 10.26
C LEU A 132 19.73 9.67 10.84
N LEU A 133 18.82 9.19 11.72
CA LEU A 133 17.84 10.03 12.39
C LEU A 133 18.49 11.14 13.21
N LYS A 134 19.56 10.83 13.97
CA LYS A 134 20.32 11.84 14.73
C LYS A 134 20.87 12.91 13.80
N ARG A 135 21.43 12.53 12.65
CA ARG A 135 22.01 13.47 11.69
C ARG A 135 20.92 14.36 11.05
N PHE A 136 19.77 13.80 10.69
CA PHE A 136 18.64 14.58 10.17
C PHE A 136 17.98 15.47 11.23
N ALA A 137 17.79 14.96 12.45
CA ALA A 137 17.21 15.73 13.55
C ALA A 137 18.11 16.92 13.95
N MET A 138 19.42 16.77 13.90
CA MET A 138 20.35 17.88 14.14
C MET A 138 20.36 18.91 12.99
N GLY A 139 20.11 18.50 11.75
CA GLY A 139 20.03 19.40 10.58
C GLY A 139 18.69 20.13 10.44
N ALA A 140 17.62 19.55 10.93
CA ALA A 140 16.27 20.10 10.78
C ALA A 140 15.84 21.10 11.86
N GLY A 141 16.73 21.48 12.81
CA GLY A 141 16.43 22.45 13.85
C GLY A 141 15.23 22.10 14.73
N CYS A 142 14.85 20.83 14.79
CA CYS A 142 13.71 20.39 15.58
C CYS A 142 14.08 20.36 17.08
N TRP A 143 13.88 21.49 17.72
CA TRP A 143 14.19 21.75 19.14
C TRP A 143 13.32 20.97 20.11
N CYS A 144 12.29 20.29 19.64
CA CYS A 144 11.34 19.57 20.51
C CYS A 144 11.91 18.33 21.22
N TRP A 145 13.06 17.79 20.78
CA TRP A 145 13.60 16.54 21.36
C TRP A 145 14.58 16.72 22.53
N ARG A 146 14.97 17.96 22.86
CA ARG A 146 15.94 18.23 23.96
C ARG A 146 15.35 18.87 25.21
N GLY A 147 14.07 18.70 25.50
CA GLY A 147 13.46 19.22 26.74
C GLY A 147 13.40 20.74 26.87
N ALA A 148 13.70 21.49 25.78
CA ALA A 148 13.72 22.95 25.80
C ALA A 148 12.47 23.57 25.11
N CYS A 149 11.45 22.78 24.79
CA CYS A 149 10.17 23.34 24.39
C CYS A 149 9.39 23.75 25.64
N SER A 150 9.19 25.04 25.80
CA SER A 150 8.25 25.52 26.80
C SER A 150 6.83 25.00 26.42
N PRO A 151 5.98 24.62 27.40
CA PRO A 151 4.67 24.04 27.15
C PRO A 151 3.73 24.92 26.33
N ARG A 152 4.10 26.19 26.08
CA ARG A 152 3.29 27.18 25.36
C ARG A 152 3.57 27.31 23.86
N SER A 153 4.63 26.68 23.35
CA SER A 153 5.06 26.83 21.95
C SER A 153 5.02 25.55 21.09
N CYS A 154 4.58 24.42 21.66
CA CYS A 154 4.44 23.17 20.91
C CYS A 154 2.98 22.98 20.51
N PRO A 155 2.62 22.97 19.20
CA PRO A 155 1.23 22.77 18.76
C PRO A 155 0.72 21.35 18.99
N ILE A 156 1.56 20.43 19.48
CA ILE A 156 1.19 19.05 19.83
C ILE A 156 1.60 18.84 21.27
N SER A 157 0.67 18.99 22.21
CA SER A 157 0.85 18.60 23.60
C SER A 157 0.92 17.08 23.72
N MET A 158 2.15 16.52 23.75
CA MET A 158 2.34 15.15 24.23
C MET A 158 2.24 15.14 25.76
N PRO A 159 1.47 14.22 26.34
CA PRO A 159 1.41 14.07 27.79
C PRO A 159 2.77 13.65 28.37
N PRO A 160 3.07 14.00 29.63
CA PRO A 160 4.33 13.67 30.27
C PRO A 160 4.53 12.15 30.39
N ARG A 161 5.79 11.72 30.32
CA ARG A 161 6.24 10.32 30.21
C ARG A 161 6.04 9.44 31.47
N ASP A 162 5.44 9.95 32.49
CA ASP A 162 5.39 9.29 33.82
C ASP A 162 3.98 8.83 34.14
N GLY A 163 3.46 7.91 33.38
CA GLY A 163 2.13 7.37 33.64
C GLY A 163 1.76 6.28 32.68
N PHE A 164 1.88 5.08 33.16
CA PHE A 164 1.33 3.85 32.65
C PHE A 164 -0.03 4.08 31.97
N TRP A 165 -0.21 3.52 30.76
CA TRP A 165 -1.43 3.53 29.96
C TRP A 165 -2.63 2.95 30.75
N THR A 166 -3.32 3.76 31.51
CA THR A 166 -4.62 3.40 32.07
C THR A 166 -5.62 4.45 31.64
N SER A 167 -6.66 3.99 30.98
CA SER A 167 -7.85 4.69 30.53
C SER A 167 -7.71 5.58 29.28
N TRP A 168 -8.17 5.03 28.16
CA TRP A 168 -8.62 5.76 26.98
C TRP A 168 -9.93 6.51 27.31
N GLU A 169 -9.87 7.67 27.93
CA GLU A 169 -10.98 8.62 27.86
C GLU A 169 -10.85 9.45 26.59
N TYR A 170 -11.34 8.88 25.48
CA TYR A 170 -11.64 9.64 24.28
C TYR A 170 -12.86 10.52 24.58
N ARG A 171 -12.62 11.71 25.12
CA ARG A 171 -13.66 12.73 25.24
C ARG A 171 -13.93 13.29 23.85
N SER A 172 -14.97 12.76 23.21
CA SER A 172 -15.50 13.14 21.91
C SER A 172 -15.96 14.60 21.91
N SER A 173 -15.13 15.51 21.43
CA SER A 173 -15.52 16.85 20.98
C SER A 173 -15.83 16.87 19.47
N VAL A 174 -16.48 15.82 18.97
CA VAL A 174 -17.07 15.83 17.63
C VAL A 174 -18.50 16.33 17.78
N PRO A 175 -18.87 17.47 17.15
CA PRO A 175 -20.26 17.90 17.15
C PRO A 175 -21.11 16.80 16.51
N ARG A 176 -22.17 16.37 17.23
CA ARG A 176 -23.13 15.38 16.73
C ARG A 176 -23.76 15.93 15.45
N MET A 177 -23.34 15.42 14.29
CA MET A 177 -24.11 15.58 13.07
C MET A 177 -25.47 14.91 13.30
N ARG A 178 -26.54 15.70 13.27
CA ARG A 178 -27.92 15.21 13.21
C ARG A 178 -28.04 14.39 11.93
N VAL A 179 -28.13 13.07 12.09
CA VAL A 179 -28.55 12.19 11.01
C VAL A 179 -30.03 12.52 10.74
N VAL A 180 -30.29 13.25 9.66
CA VAL A 180 -31.63 13.43 9.12
C VAL A 180 -31.98 12.12 8.45
N ALA A 181 -32.84 11.33 9.13
CA ALA A 181 -33.40 10.11 8.56
C ALA A 181 -34.37 10.49 7.42
N VAL A 182 -33.89 10.38 6.20
CA VAL A 182 -34.74 10.46 5.00
C VAL A 182 -35.52 9.17 4.90
N ARG A 183 -36.81 9.21 5.30
CA ARG A 183 -37.75 8.13 5.03
C ARG A 183 -38.11 8.16 3.56
N TYR A 184 -37.73 7.13 2.82
CA TYR A 184 -38.29 6.87 1.50
C TYR A 184 -39.65 6.17 1.65
N PRO A 185 -40.73 6.67 1.03
CA PRO A 185 -41.96 5.93 0.96
C PRO A 185 -41.79 4.77 -0.04
N ILE A 186 -42.09 3.57 0.44
CA ILE A 186 -42.24 2.38 -0.39
C ILE A 186 -43.66 2.43 -0.97
N THR A 187 -43.76 2.61 -2.28
CA THR A 187 -44.99 2.34 -3.05
C THR A 187 -44.69 1.16 -3.97
#